data_3ac56cc5279dc9fbfa526da287a48be4
#
_entry.id   3ac56cc5279dc9fbfa526da287a48be4
#
_cell.length_a   1.000
_cell.length_b   1.000
_cell.length_c   1.000
_cell.angle_alpha   90.00
_cell.angle_beta   90.00
_cell.angle_gamma   90.00
#
_symmetry.space_group_name_H-M   'P 1'
#
loop_
_entity.id
_entity.type
_entity.pdbx_description
1 polymer ?
#
loop_
_entity_poly.entity_id
_entity_poly.type
_entity_poly.pdbx_seq_one_letter_code
_entity_poly.pdbx_strand_id
1 'polypeptide(L)'
;MKILLTNDDGYNAIGIRILKEKLSKYGDVTIVAPFEHMSGKSVAITIGEWQQVDKIADDVYAVHGTPADCASWALFALKEDFDLVVSGCNDGHNLSFDVLFSGTVGACFVSMIGH
;
A
#
# COMPACT_ATOMS: atom_id res chain seq x y z
N MET A 1 -7.51 16.48 -3.70
CA MET A 1 -7.65 15.00 -3.87
C MET A 1 -6.76 14.34 -2.84
N LYS A 2 -7.30 13.36 -2.12
CA LYS A 2 -6.54 12.54 -1.17
C LYS A 2 -6.13 11.22 -1.82
N ILE A 3 -4.86 10.93 -1.82
CA ILE A 3 -4.28 9.77 -2.50
C ILE A 3 -3.65 8.84 -1.47
N LEU A 4 -4.11 7.59 -1.43
CA LEU A 4 -3.45 6.52 -0.71
C LEU A 4 -2.40 5.88 -1.62
N LEU A 5 -1.16 5.82 -1.17
CA LEU A 5 -0.06 5.21 -1.89
C LEU A 5 0.51 4.03 -1.08
N THR A 6 0.58 2.86 -1.69
CA THR A 6 1.15 1.65 -1.12
C THR A 6 2.07 0.94 -2.11
N ASN A 7 2.78 -0.09 -1.67
CA ASN A 7 3.62 -0.95 -2.50
C ASN A 7 3.84 -2.31 -1.82
N ASP A 8 4.64 -3.18 -2.41
CA ASP A 8 5.12 -4.43 -1.80
C ASP A 8 6.62 -4.42 -1.46
N ASP A 9 7.34 -3.40 -1.91
CA ASP A 9 8.79 -3.28 -1.67
C ASP A 9 9.14 -2.64 -0.31
N GLY A 10 8.17 -2.04 0.36
CA GLY A 10 8.35 -1.39 1.65
C GLY A 10 8.19 0.14 1.60
N TYR A 11 7.89 0.74 2.76
CA TYR A 11 7.60 2.17 2.89
C TYR A 11 8.78 3.08 2.53
N ASN A 12 10.01 2.60 2.65
CA ASN A 12 11.24 3.34 2.39
C ASN A 12 11.88 3.00 1.02
N ALA A 13 11.23 2.21 0.18
CA ALA A 13 11.72 1.88 -1.14
C ALA A 13 11.82 3.13 -2.03
N ILE A 14 12.80 3.15 -2.93
CA ILE A 14 13.02 4.30 -3.80
C ILE A 14 11.83 4.56 -4.73
N GLY A 15 11.18 3.51 -5.21
CA GLY A 15 10.04 3.60 -6.13
C GLY A 15 8.85 4.34 -5.53
N ILE A 16 8.48 4.02 -4.28
CA ILE A 16 7.34 4.67 -3.62
C ILE A 16 7.65 6.15 -3.29
N ARG A 17 8.89 6.45 -2.97
CA ARG A 17 9.33 7.84 -2.67
C ARG A 17 9.27 8.72 -3.91
N ILE A 18 9.76 8.23 -5.06
CA ILE A 18 9.68 8.93 -6.33
C ILE A 18 8.22 9.12 -6.75
N LEU A 19 7.40 8.07 -6.61
CA LEU A 19 5.99 8.13 -6.98
C LEU A 19 5.22 9.11 -6.10
N LYS A 20 5.50 9.16 -4.79
CA LYS A 20 4.93 10.18 -3.89
C LYS A 20 5.24 11.60 -4.38
N GLU A 21 6.49 11.89 -4.72
CA GLU A 21 6.88 13.20 -5.24
C GLU A 21 6.08 13.58 -6.48
N LYS A 22 5.89 12.64 -7.42
CA LYS A 22 5.13 12.89 -8.65
C LYS A 22 3.64 13.08 -8.38
N LEU A 23 3.06 12.28 -7.51
CA LEU A 23 1.63 12.35 -7.17
C LEU A 23 1.28 13.58 -6.33
N SER A 24 2.21 14.13 -5.57
CA SER A 24 2.00 15.33 -4.75
C SER A 24 1.61 16.58 -5.55
N LYS A 25 1.79 16.56 -6.87
CA LYS A 25 1.31 17.60 -7.77
C LYS A 25 -0.22 17.57 -7.97
N TYR A 26 -0.84 16.45 -7.67
CA TYR A 26 -2.28 16.20 -7.91
C TYR A 26 -3.11 16.18 -6.63
N GLY A 27 -2.49 16.07 -5.48
CA GLY A 27 -3.21 16.03 -4.21
C GLY A 27 -2.33 15.67 -3.02
N ASP A 28 -2.97 15.46 -1.88
CA ASP A 28 -2.32 15.06 -0.65
C ASP A 28 -2.08 13.55 -0.67
N VAL A 29 -0.83 13.14 -0.59
CA VAL A 29 -0.41 11.74 -0.67
C VAL A 29 -0.07 11.21 0.72
N THR A 30 -0.80 10.19 1.16
CA THR A 30 -0.49 9.42 2.36
C THR A 30 0.09 8.06 1.95
N ILE A 31 1.29 7.75 2.44
CA ILE A 31 1.89 6.42 2.28
C ILE A 31 1.44 5.52 3.42
N VAL A 32 0.88 4.37 3.08
CA VAL A 32 0.67 3.25 3.99
C VAL A 32 1.24 2.01 3.32
N ALA A 33 2.41 1.57 3.75
CA ALA A 33 3.17 0.52 3.07
C ALA A 33 3.79 -0.45 4.06
N PRO A 34 4.20 -1.66 3.62
CA PRO A 34 4.85 -2.63 4.49
C PRO A 34 6.11 -2.08 5.13
N PHE A 35 6.34 -2.44 6.40
CA PHE A 35 7.60 -2.16 7.08
C PHE A 35 8.78 -2.87 6.41
N GLU A 36 8.54 -4.09 5.92
CA GLU A 36 9.52 -4.92 5.22
C GLU A 36 9.07 -5.21 3.78
N HIS A 37 10.01 -5.69 2.96
CA HIS A 37 9.73 -6.16 1.61
C HIS A 37 8.80 -7.39 1.64
N MET A 38 7.67 -7.32 0.90
CA MET A 38 6.58 -8.29 0.94
C MET A 38 6.21 -8.86 -0.45
N SER A 39 7.18 -8.94 -1.38
CA SER A 39 6.94 -9.51 -2.70
C SER A 39 6.41 -10.95 -2.63
N GLY A 40 5.47 -11.28 -3.51
CA GLY A 40 4.88 -12.61 -3.62
C GLY A 40 3.79 -12.94 -2.60
N LYS A 41 3.31 -11.96 -1.82
CA LYS A 41 2.26 -12.18 -0.81
C LYS A 41 0.82 -12.10 -1.35
N SER A 42 0.64 -11.69 -2.61
CA SER A 42 -0.67 -11.57 -3.25
C SER A 42 -1.69 -10.77 -2.44
N VAL A 43 -2.91 -11.26 -2.29
CA VAL A 43 -3.98 -10.69 -1.46
C VAL A 43 -4.00 -11.24 -0.03
N ALA A 44 -2.90 -11.79 0.46
CA ALA A 44 -2.82 -12.32 1.82
C ALA A 44 -3.15 -11.23 2.85
N ILE A 45 -4.18 -11.47 3.66
CA ILE A 45 -4.62 -10.59 4.73
C ILE A 45 -4.41 -11.31 6.06
N THR A 46 -3.84 -10.61 7.03
CA THR A 46 -3.68 -11.11 8.39
C THR A 46 -5.02 -11.01 9.12
N ILE A 47 -5.56 -12.16 9.57
CA ILE A 47 -6.84 -12.24 10.26
C ILE A 47 -6.62 -12.68 11.69
N GLY A 48 -7.27 -11.99 12.63
CA GLY A 48 -7.29 -12.40 14.04
C GLY A 48 -6.02 -12.15 14.83
N GLU A 49 -5.08 -11.41 14.26
CA GLU A 49 -3.84 -11.02 14.92
C GLU A 49 -3.73 -9.51 15.06
N TRP A 50 -3.01 -9.04 16.07
CA TRP A 50 -2.67 -7.65 16.22
C TRP A 50 -1.60 -7.26 15.19
N GLN A 51 -1.84 -6.17 14.48
CA GLN A 51 -0.85 -5.61 13.57
C GLN A 51 -0.20 -4.38 14.19
N GLN A 52 1.13 -4.33 14.12
CA GLN A 52 1.88 -3.14 14.49
C GLN A 52 1.90 -2.16 13.32
N VAL A 53 1.58 -0.91 13.60
CA VAL A 53 1.66 0.19 12.66
C VAL A 53 2.53 1.28 13.26
N ASP A 54 3.60 1.62 12.57
CA ASP A 54 4.52 2.68 12.97
C ASP A 54 4.23 3.95 12.17
N LYS A 55 3.94 5.04 12.86
CA LYS A 55 3.84 6.36 12.23
C LYS A 55 5.24 6.92 12.02
N ILE A 56 5.74 6.85 10.79
CA ILE A 56 7.09 7.31 10.42
C ILE A 56 7.14 8.83 10.26
N ALA A 57 6.10 9.42 9.68
CA ALA A 57 5.89 10.85 9.50
C ALA A 57 4.38 11.13 9.49
N ASP A 58 3.98 12.40 9.39
CA ASP A 58 2.55 12.76 9.41
C ASP A 58 1.74 12.12 8.29
N ASP A 59 2.40 11.83 7.17
CA ASP A 59 1.81 11.24 5.96
C ASP A 59 2.45 9.91 5.56
N VAL A 60 3.18 9.25 6.47
CA VAL A 60 3.84 7.96 6.20
C VAL A 60 3.63 6.99 7.36
N TYR A 61 3.02 5.86 7.07
CA TYR A 61 2.78 4.76 8.00
C TYR A 61 3.42 3.47 7.48
N ALA A 62 4.13 2.78 8.34
CA ALA A 62 4.72 1.47 8.06
C ALA A 62 3.92 0.39 8.80
N VAL A 63 3.35 -0.54 8.07
CA VAL A 63 2.55 -1.64 8.62
C VAL A 63 3.38 -2.92 8.63
N HIS A 64 3.45 -3.59 9.78
CA HIS A 64 4.08 -4.91 9.90
C HIS A 64 3.15 -5.99 9.35
N GLY A 65 2.93 -5.96 8.05
CA GLY A 65 2.00 -6.83 7.34
C GLY A 65 2.19 -6.76 5.83
N THR A 66 1.25 -7.34 5.10
CA THR A 66 1.24 -7.39 3.65
C THR A 66 0.75 -6.07 3.03
N PRO A 67 0.94 -5.84 1.72
CA PRO A 67 0.32 -4.71 1.03
C PRO A 67 -1.21 -4.68 1.14
N ALA A 68 -1.86 -5.85 1.14
CA ALA A 68 -3.30 -5.96 1.37
C ALA A 68 -3.68 -5.51 2.78
N ASP A 69 -2.89 -5.86 3.79
CA ASP A 69 -3.06 -5.37 5.17
C ASP A 69 -2.91 -3.84 5.25
N CYS A 70 -1.95 -3.28 4.52
CA CYS A 70 -1.74 -1.83 4.44
C CYS A 70 -2.96 -1.11 3.89
N ALA A 71 -3.49 -1.59 2.76
CA ALA A 71 -4.69 -1.02 2.14
C ALA A 71 -5.91 -1.15 3.05
N SER A 72 -6.11 -2.30 3.66
CA SER A 72 -7.19 -2.54 4.61
C SER A 72 -7.10 -1.60 5.81
N TRP A 73 -5.93 -1.50 6.42
CA TRP A 73 -5.73 -0.61 7.57
C TRP A 73 -6.00 0.86 7.20
N ALA A 74 -5.50 1.31 6.05
CA ALA A 74 -5.69 2.69 5.60
C ALA A 74 -7.17 3.02 5.35
N LEU A 75 -7.90 2.11 4.72
CA LEU A 75 -9.30 2.35 4.36
C LEU A 75 -10.25 2.23 5.55
N PHE A 76 -10.00 1.32 6.49
CA PHE A 76 -10.95 1.01 7.55
C PHE A 76 -10.53 1.53 8.94
N ALA A 77 -9.23 1.67 9.22
CA ALA A 77 -8.73 2.06 10.53
C ALA A 77 -8.26 3.52 10.60
N LEU A 78 -7.62 4.03 9.54
CA LEU A 78 -7.12 5.42 9.52
C LEU A 78 -8.25 6.46 9.44
N LYS A 79 -9.46 6.06 9.04
CA LYS A 79 -10.66 6.90 8.95
C LYS A 79 -10.46 8.13 8.06
N GLU A 80 -9.73 7.98 6.99
CA GLU A 80 -9.61 8.99 5.95
C GLU A 80 -10.33 8.53 4.67
N ASP A 81 -11.05 9.45 4.04
CA ASP A 81 -11.69 9.22 2.76
C ASP A 81 -10.68 9.49 1.64
N PHE A 82 -10.15 8.45 1.05
CA PHE A 82 -9.25 8.55 -0.10
C PHE A 82 -10.03 8.58 -1.41
N ASP A 83 -9.67 9.51 -2.28
CA ASP A 83 -10.26 9.63 -3.62
C ASP A 83 -9.61 8.66 -4.62
N LEU A 84 -8.35 8.31 -4.38
CA LEU A 84 -7.56 7.46 -5.25
C LEU A 84 -6.63 6.55 -4.44
N VAL A 85 -6.53 5.30 -4.83
CA VAL A 85 -5.55 4.36 -4.31
C VAL A 85 -4.56 3.99 -5.42
N VAL A 86 -3.28 4.17 -5.15
CA VAL A 86 -2.18 3.84 -6.06
C VAL A 86 -1.30 2.79 -5.40
N SER A 87 -1.05 1.69 -6.07
CA SER A 87 -0.16 0.63 -5.62
C SER A 87 1.04 0.52 -6.56
N GLY A 88 2.22 0.79 -6.03
CA GLY A 88 3.49 0.84 -6.79
C GLY A 88 4.46 1.88 -6.21
N CYS A 89 5.54 2.21 -6.90
CA CYS A 89 6.00 1.66 -8.16
C CYS A 89 6.71 0.31 -7.92
N ASN A 90 6.24 -0.74 -8.57
CA ASN A 90 6.83 -2.05 -8.41
C ASN A 90 8.16 -2.16 -9.17
N ASP A 91 9.14 -2.86 -8.59
CA ASP A 91 10.45 -3.14 -9.20
C ASP A 91 10.40 -4.40 -10.10
N GLY A 92 9.28 -4.62 -10.77
CA GLY A 92 9.08 -5.77 -11.65
C GLY A 92 7.76 -5.69 -12.39
N HIS A 93 7.55 -6.66 -13.29
CA HIS A 93 6.32 -6.76 -14.06
C HIS A 93 5.28 -7.64 -13.34
N ASN A 94 4.01 -7.28 -13.48
CA ASN A 94 2.87 -8.07 -13.02
C ASN A 94 2.08 -8.56 -14.24
N LEU A 95 2.56 -9.65 -14.85
CA LEU A 95 1.98 -10.20 -16.10
C LEU A 95 1.50 -11.64 -15.86
N SER A 96 0.34 -11.96 -16.43
CA SER A 96 -0.23 -13.32 -16.44
C SER A 96 -0.35 -13.90 -15.02
N PHE A 97 0.33 -15.01 -14.74
CA PHE A 97 0.30 -15.66 -13.41
C PHE A 97 0.92 -14.82 -12.30
N ASP A 98 1.83 -13.89 -12.62
CA ASP A 98 2.44 -13.01 -11.61
C ASP A 98 1.39 -12.13 -10.91
N VAL A 99 0.30 -11.81 -11.59
CA VAL A 99 -0.82 -11.04 -11.01
C VAL A 99 -1.42 -11.74 -9.80
N LEU A 100 -1.51 -13.06 -9.80
CA LEU A 100 -2.07 -13.84 -8.69
C LEU A 100 -1.19 -13.84 -7.44
N PHE A 101 0.11 -13.61 -7.61
CA PHE A 101 1.10 -13.64 -6.53
C PHE A 101 1.62 -12.24 -6.16
N SER A 102 1.19 -11.19 -6.86
CA SER A 102 1.67 -9.83 -6.64
C SER A 102 1.02 -9.18 -5.43
N GLY A 103 1.84 -8.73 -4.48
CA GLY A 103 1.40 -7.89 -3.38
C GLY A 103 0.91 -6.51 -3.84
N THR A 104 1.54 -5.95 -4.88
CA THR A 104 1.12 -4.69 -5.51
C THR A 104 -0.32 -4.78 -6.02
N VAL A 105 -0.63 -5.83 -6.78
CA VAL A 105 -1.97 -6.08 -7.31
C VAL A 105 -2.95 -6.46 -6.19
N GLY A 106 -2.48 -7.20 -5.18
CA GLY A 106 -3.28 -7.57 -4.01
C GLY A 106 -3.83 -6.37 -3.26
N ALA A 107 -3.02 -5.33 -3.07
CA ALA A 107 -3.47 -4.07 -2.45
C ALA A 107 -4.57 -3.39 -3.28
N CYS A 108 -4.47 -3.41 -4.61
CA CYS A 108 -5.51 -2.90 -5.49
C CYS A 108 -6.83 -3.65 -5.34
N PHE A 109 -6.80 -4.99 -5.26
CA PHE A 109 -8.02 -5.79 -5.06
C PHE A 109 -8.71 -5.46 -3.74
N VAL A 110 -7.97 -5.34 -2.64
CA VAL A 110 -8.55 -4.94 -1.34
C VAL A 110 -9.18 -3.55 -1.42
N SER A 111 -8.53 -2.63 -2.11
CA SER A 111 -9.03 -1.26 -2.28
C SER A 111 -10.34 -1.21 -3.07
N MET A 112 -10.51 -2.08 -4.06
CA MET A 112 -11.76 -2.20 -4.82
C MET A 112 -12.93 -2.67 -3.94
N ILE A 113 -12.68 -3.51 -2.95
CA ILE A 113 -13.71 -4.00 -2.02
C ILE A 113 -14.09 -2.89 -1.00
N GLY A 114 -13.11 -2.07 -0.60
CA GLY A 114 -13.29 -0.98 0.36
C GLY A 114 -13.95 0.29 -0.20
N HIS A 115 -14.06 0.36 -1.49
CA HIS A 115 -14.75 1.44 -2.20
C HIS A 115 -16.14 1.02 -2.67
#